data_ab28703ad7a672986a001157f016862a
#
_entry.id   ab28703ad7a672986a001157f016862a
#
_cell.length_a   1.000
_cell.length_b   1.000
_cell.length_c   1.000
_cell.angle_alpha   90.00
_cell.angle_beta   90.00
_cell.angle_gamma   90.00
#
_symmetry.space_group_name_H-M   'P 1'
#
loop_
_entity.id
_entity.type
_entity.pdbx_description
1 polymer ?
#
loop_
_entity_poly.entity_id
_entity_poly.type
_entity_poly.pdbx_seq_one_letter_code
_entity_poly.pdbx_strand_id
1 'polypeptide(L)'
;VWYMRQAGRSQPEYRAIKEKYSLFEITHQPELCAYVTKLPVDQYNVDAAVLYKDIMTPLPAIGVDVEIKSGIGPVIDNPIKTLEDVSKLGVLNPEQDIAYVLDTIKLLTEEQLDVPLIGFSGAPFTLASYMIEGGPSKNYHKTKAFMYSQPEAWSLLMDKLGSMVITYAKSQINAGASAIQIFDSWVGALNVDDYRHFIKPVMNKIFTELKKENTPLIMHGVGASHLALEWND
;
A
#
# COMPACT_ATOMS: atom_id res chain seq x y z
N VAL A 1 -8.91 -16.60 12.90
CA VAL A 1 -8.56 -15.29 13.45
C VAL A 1 -7.09 -15.05 13.26
N TRP A 2 -6.71 -13.87 12.77
CA TRP A 2 -5.33 -13.52 12.46
C TRP A 2 -4.87 -12.30 13.29
N TYR A 3 -3.76 -12.43 14.02
CA TYR A 3 -3.25 -11.38 14.90
C TYR A 3 -1.89 -10.80 14.49
N MET A 4 -1.25 -11.37 13.46
CA MET A 4 0.10 -10.98 13.06
C MET A 4 0.22 -10.95 11.53
N ARG A 5 1.35 -10.44 11.04
CA ARG A 5 1.74 -10.50 9.64
C ARG A 5 1.76 -11.95 9.15
N GLN A 6 1.06 -12.25 8.08
CA GLN A 6 0.91 -13.61 7.59
C GLN A 6 2.26 -14.22 7.15
N ALA A 7 2.82 -13.83 6.02
CA ALA A 7 4.15 -14.27 5.65
C ALA A 7 5.22 -13.57 6.50
N GLY A 8 6.14 -14.32 7.07
CA GLY A 8 7.12 -13.68 7.92
C GLY A 8 8.18 -14.59 8.53
N ARG A 9 8.99 -13.98 9.36
CA ARG A 9 10.21 -14.56 9.95
C ARG A 9 9.97 -15.81 10.81
N SER A 10 8.75 -16.08 11.24
CA SER A 10 8.38 -17.30 11.96
C SER A 10 8.43 -18.54 11.07
N GLN A 11 8.30 -18.38 9.74
CA GLN A 11 8.26 -19.48 8.79
C GLN A 11 9.66 -19.83 8.27
N PRO A 12 10.15 -21.06 8.44
CA PRO A 12 11.47 -21.48 7.97
C PRO A 12 11.63 -21.34 6.44
N GLU A 13 10.61 -21.69 5.69
CA GLU A 13 10.58 -21.61 4.22
C GLU A 13 10.72 -20.17 3.75
N TYR A 14 10.00 -19.25 4.40
CA TYR A 14 10.12 -17.82 4.11
C TYR A 14 11.54 -17.31 4.39
N ARG A 15 12.17 -17.73 5.51
CA ARG A 15 13.55 -17.34 5.81
C ARG A 15 14.53 -17.82 4.75
N ALA A 16 14.40 -19.09 4.32
CA ALA A 16 15.25 -19.66 3.28
C ALA A 16 15.11 -18.93 1.91
N ILE A 17 13.89 -18.47 1.58
CA ILE A 17 13.66 -17.65 0.39
C ILE A 17 14.31 -16.28 0.55
N LYS A 18 14.16 -15.65 1.73
CA LYS A 18 14.74 -14.32 2.01
C LYS A 18 16.27 -14.29 2.06
N GLU A 19 16.93 -15.42 2.25
CA GLU A 19 18.39 -15.54 2.10
C GLU A 19 18.84 -15.41 0.65
N LYS A 20 17.97 -15.76 -0.31
CA LYS A 20 18.29 -15.79 -1.74
C LYS A 20 17.73 -14.60 -2.52
N TYR A 21 16.61 -14.07 -2.07
CA TYR A 21 15.84 -13.06 -2.81
C TYR A 21 15.47 -11.87 -1.91
N SER A 22 15.60 -10.67 -2.44
CA SER A 22 15.00 -9.46 -1.87
C SER A 22 13.47 -9.51 -1.93
N LEU A 23 12.80 -8.57 -1.27
CA LEU A 23 11.34 -8.46 -1.35
C LEU A 23 10.89 -8.19 -2.79
N PHE A 24 11.53 -7.26 -3.48
CA PHE A 24 11.18 -6.94 -4.87
C PHE A 24 11.41 -8.13 -5.81
N GLU A 25 12.51 -8.86 -5.68
CA GLU A 25 12.75 -10.06 -6.49
C GLU A 25 11.70 -11.15 -6.26
N ILE A 26 11.22 -11.33 -5.02
CA ILE A 26 10.11 -12.26 -4.74
C ILE A 26 8.83 -11.77 -5.42
N THR A 27 8.49 -10.49 -5.25
CA THR A 27 7.22 -9.94 -5.74
C THR A 27 7.15 -9.80 -7.26
N HIS A 28 8.30 -9.75 -7.94
CA HIS A 28 8.38 -9.73 -9.41
C HIS A 28 8.37 -11.13 -10.06
N GLN A 29 8.31 -12.19 -9.25
CA GLN A 29 8.17 -13.58 -9.70
C GLN A 29 6.80 -14.12 -9.24
N PRO A 30 5.78 -14.16 -10.10
CA PRO A 30 4.41 -14.50 -9.71
C PRO A 30 4.30 -15.82 -8.94
N GLU A 31 4.98 -16.88 -9.40
CA GLU A 31 4.94 -18.19 -8.77
C GLU A 31 5.57 -18.18 -7.38
N LEU A 32 6.69 -17.49 -7.21
CA LEU A 32 7.38 -17.37 -5.92
C LEU A 32 6.58 -16.51 -4.95
N CYS A 33 5.99 -15.41 -5.43
CA CYS A 33 5.13 -14.54 -4.66
C CYS A 33 3.85 -15.26 -4.21
N ALA A 34 3.25 -16.05 -5.11
CA ALA A 34 2.08 -16.87 -4.81
C ALA A 34 2.42 -17.93 -3.75
N TYR A 35 3.54 -18.63 -3.89
CA TYR A 35 4.01 -19.59 -2.90
C TYR A 35 4.16 -18.95 -1.51
N VAL A 36 4.84 -17.80 -1.41
CA VAL A 36 5.02 -17.08 -0.14
C VAL A 36 3.68 -16.61 0.44
N THR A 37 2.76 -16.16 -0.41
CA THR A 37 1.41 -15.74 0.00
C THR A 37 0.61 -16.90 0.58
N LYS A 38 0.75 -18.10 0.01
CA LYS A 38 0.02 -19.30 0.41
C LYS A 38 0.56 -19.95 1.69
N LEU A 39 1.85 -19.83 1.98
CA LEU A 39 2.48 -20.45 3.16
C LEU A 39 1.69 -20.32 4.47
N PRO A 40 1.18 -19.13 4.86
CA PRO A 40 0.39 -19.02 6.09
C PRO A 40 -0.94 -19.77 6.07
N VAL A 41 -1.57 -19.89 4.89
CA VAL A 41 -2.80 -20.68 4.72
C VAL A 41 -2.50 -22.13 5.02
N ASP A 42 -1.48 -22.69 4.37
CA ASP A 42 -1.10 -24.10 4.52
C ASP A 42 -0.61 -24.45 5.93
N GLN A 43 0.14 -23.54 6.57
CA GLN A 43 0.76 -23.82 7.87
C GLN A 43 -0.14 -23.52 9.06
N TYR A 44 -1.01 -22.50 8.96
CA TYR A 44 -1.78 -22.00 10.10
C TYR A 44 -3.29 -22.14 9.91
N ASN A 45 -3.76 -22.62 8.77
CA ASN A 45 -5.17 -22.79 8.44
C ASN A 45 -5.98 -21.50 8.72
N VAL A 46 -5.50 -20.38 8.20
CA VAL A 46 -6.13 -19.07 8.34
C VAL A 46 -7.31 -18.92 7.37
N ASP A 47 -8.26 -18.06 7.72
CA ASP A 47 -9.53 -17.87 6.98
C ASP A 47 -9.38 -17.04 5.69
N ALA A 48 -8.25 -16.38 5.50
CA ALA A 48 -7.95 -15.58 4.30
C ALA A 48 -6.43 -15.49 4.09
N ALA A 49 -6.00 -15.36 2.85
CA ALA A 49 -4.63 -15.02 2.50
C ALA A 49 -4.47 -13.50 2.34
N VAL A 50 -3.32 -12.95 2.72
CA VAL A 50 -2.94 -11.57 2.41
C VAL A 50 -1.82 -11.59 1.39
N LEU A 51 -2.02 -10.92 0.27
CA LEU A 51 -1.05 -10.87 -0.81
C LEU A 51 0.32 -10.40 -0.32
N TYR A 52 1.37 -11.17 -0.62
CA TYR A 52 2.72 -10.83 -0.18
C TYR A 52 3.32 -9.74 -1.06
N LYS A 53 3.44 -8.52 -0.53
CA LYS A 53 4.16 -7.40 -1.14
C LYS A 53 4.34 -6.22 -0.17
N ASP A 54 4.84 -5.10 -0.68
CA ASP A 54 4.98 -3.85 0.05
C ASP A 54 3.98 -2.80 -0.45
N ILE A 55 3.61 -1.85 0.41
CA ILE A 55 2.75 -0.71 0.03
C ILE A 55 3.42 0.21 -0.99
N MET A 56 4.75 0.16 -1.09
CA MET A 56 5.54 0.94 -2.06
C MET A 56 5.44 0.39 -3.50
N THR A 57 4.89 -0.81 -3.70
CA THR A 57 4.87 -1.51 -4.99
C THR A 57 4.45 -0.64 -6.20
N PRO A 58 3.43 0.23 -6.14
CA PRO A 58 3.05 1.05 -7.29
C PRO A 58 3.91 2.32 -7.49
N LEU A 59 4.75 2.70 -6.52
CA LEU A 59 5.48 3.97 -6.58
C LEU A 59 6.54 4.05 -7.69
N PRO A 60 7.33 2.99 -7.97
CA PRO A 60 8.27 3.01 -9.10
C PRO A 60 7.61 3.30 -10.44
N ALA A 61 6.39 2.81 -10.65
CA ALA A 61 5.63 3.03 -11.88
C ALA A 61 5.25 4.51 -12.12
N ILE A 62 5.17 5.30 -11.08
CA ILE A 62 4.90 6.75 -11.18
C ILE A 62 6.16 7.60 -11.10
N GLY A 63 7.35 6.98 -11.16
CA GLY A 63 8.65 7.67 -11.22
C GLY A 63 9.30 7.94 -9.87
N VAL A 64 8.95 7.18 -8.83
CA VAL A 64 9.57 7.30 -7.50
C VAL A 64 10.59 6.19 -7.32
N ASP A 65 11.86 6.54 -7.12
CA ASP A 65 12.93 5.58 -6.85
C ASP A 65 12.83 5.06 -5.41
N VAL A 66 12.37 3.83 -5.25
CA VAL A 66 12.22 3.18 -3.96
C VAL A 66 13.18 2.00 -3.84
N GLU A 67 13.99 2.00 -2.79
CA GLU A 67 14.80 0.87 -2.38
C GLU A 67 14.33 0.35 -1.02
N ILE A 68 14.22 -0.96 -0.83
CA ILE A 68 13.92 -1.56 0.48
C ILE A 68 15.21 -2.03 1.11
N LYS A 69 15.75 -1.24 2.04
CA LYS A 69 17.00 -1.54 2.76
C LYS A 69 16.74 -2.46 3.95
N SER A 70 17.55 -3.51 4.06
CA SER A 70 17.44 -4.45 5.19
C SER A 70 17.64 -3.73 6.52
N GLY A 71 16.73 -3.95 7.47
CA GLY A 71 16.77 -3.35 8.81
C GLY A 71 16.31 -1.89 8.90
N ILE A 72 16.12 -1.20 7.76
CA ILE A 72 15.66 0.20 7.70
C ILE A 72 14.23 0.26 7.16
N GLY A 73 13.94 -0.47 6.08
CA GLY A 73 12.67 -0.40 5.34
C GLY A 73 12.81 0.40 4.04
N PRO A 74 11.69 0.92 3.51
CA PRO A 74 11.69 1.71 2.29
C PRO A 74 12.50 3.01 2.43
N VAL A 75 13.36 3.28 1.44
CA VAL A 75 14.15 4.50 1.31
C VAL A 75 13.89 5.08 -0.07
N ILE A 76 13.71 6.39 -0.15
CA ILE A 76 13.49 7.14 -1.39
C ILE A 76 14.63 8.14 -1.54
N ASP A 77 15.48 7.92 -2.53
CA ASP A 77 16.70 8.71 -2.72
C ASP A 77 16.40 10.14 -3.20
N ASN A 78 15.30 10.33 -3.95
CA ASN A 78 14.85 11.63 -4.45
C ASN A 78 13.52 12.05 -3.80
N PRO A 79 13.53 12.47 -2.51
CA PRO A 79 12.31 12.85 -1.81
C PRO A 79 11.67 14.11 -2.42
N ILE A 80 10.33 14.15 -2.43
CA ILE A 80 9.54 15.29 -2.88
C ILE A 80 9.76 16.49 -1.96
N LYS A 81 10.04 17.65 -2.56
CA LYS A 81 10.28 18.93 -1.86
C LYS A 81 9.48 20.08 -2.41
N THR A 82 9.02 20.01 -3.65
CA THR A 82 8.42 21.13 -4.38
C THR A 82 7.21 20.70 -5.21
N LEU A 83 6.41 21.68 -5.64
CA LEU A 83 5.33 21.47 -6.62
C LEU A 83 5.85 20.85 -7.93
N GLU A 84 7.05 21.25 -8.36
CA GLU A 84 7.67 20.70 -9.57
C GLU A 84 7.93 19.21 -9.44
N ASP A 85 8.43 18.73 -8.28
CA ASP A 85 8.64 17.31 -8.03
C ASP A 85 7.33 16.53 -8.09
N VAL A 86 6.26 17.07 -7.50
CA VAL A 86 4.92 16.47 -7.57
C VAL A 86 4.40 16.42 -9.01
N SER A 87 4.63 17.48 -9.78
CA SER A 87 4.16 17.58 -11.18
C SER A 87 4.76 16.51 -12.08
N LYS A 88 6.02 16.10 -11.79
CA LYS A 88 6.75 15.07 -12.55
C LYS A 88 6.25 13.65 -12.31
N LEU A 89 5.46 13.41 -11.24
CA LEU A 89 4.91 12.09 -10.98
C LEU A 89 4.00 11.65 -12.14
N GLY A 90 4.23 10.43 -12.62
CA GLY A 90 3.48 9.80 -13.70
C GLY A 90 2.11 9.27 -13.29
N VAL A 91 1.52 8.49 -14.17
CA VAL A 91 0.23 7.79 -13.99
C VAL A 91 0.50 6.30 -14.06
N LEU A 92 -0.05 5.54 -13.12
CA LEU A 92 0.05 4.08 -13.08
C LEU A 92 -0.78 3.46 -14.21
N ASN A 93 -0.13 2.62 -15.02
CA ASN A 93 -0.79 1.69 -15.94
C ASN A 93 -0.60 0.26 -15.41
N PRO A 94 -1.60 -0.34 -14.72
CA PRO A 94 -1.41 -1.61 -14.02
C PRO A 94 -0.96 -2.76 -14.92
N GLU A 95 -1.49 -2.86 -16.12
CA GLU A 95 -1.20 -3.96 -17.04
C GLU A 95 0.23 -3.91 -17.59
N GLN A 96 0.82 -2.73 -17.68
CA GLN A 96 2.21 -2.54 -18.14
C GLN A 96 3.20 -2.48 -16.98
N ASP A 97 2.85 -1.76 -15.91
CA ASP A 97 3.80 -1.41 -14.86
C ASP A 97 3.87 -2.47 -13.75
N ILE A 98 2.75 -3.16 -13.49
CA ILE A 98 2.62 -4.11 -12.36
C ILE A 98 1.93 -5.42 -12.78
N ALA A 99 2.08 -5.85 -14.03
CA ALA A 99 1.51 -7.10 -14.54
C ALA A 99 1.82 -8.29 -13.61
N TYR A 100 3.05 -8.37 -13.08
CA TYR A 100 3.47 -9.41 -12.15
C TYR A 100 2.60 -9.51 -10.88
N VAL A 101 2.03 -8.38 -10.42
CA VAL A 101 1.08 -8.36 -9.29
C VAL A 101 -0.24 -9.00 -9.70
N LEU A 102 -0.74 -8.63 -10.86
CA LEU A 102 -2.02 -9.13 -11.39
C LEU A 102 -1.94 -10.63 -11.70
N ASP A 103 -0.82 -11.06 -12.27
CA ASP A 103 -0.56 -12.48 -12.56
C ASP A 103 -0.44 -13.30 -11.27
N THR A 104 0.21 -12.75 -10.22
CA THR A 104 0.24 -13.39 -8.90
C THR A 104 -1.17 -13.57 -8.32
N ILE A 105 -2.02 -12.54 -8.42
CA ILE A 105 -3.41 -12.61 -7.92
C ILE A 105 -4.20 -13.67 -8.68
N LYS A 106 -4.14 -13.68 -10.01
CA LYS A 106 -4.82 -14.68 -10.85
C LYS A 106 -4.37 -16.10 -10.49
N LEU A 107 -3.06 -16.33 -10.42
CA LEU A 107 -2.50 -17.65 -10.06
C LEU A 107 -3.01 -18.12 -8.69
N LEU A 108 -3.07 -17.22 -7.70
CA LEU A 108 -3.58 -17.55 -6.37
C LEU A 108 -5.08 -17.86 -6.37
N THR A 109 -5.89 -17.04 -7.02
CA THR A 109 -7.35 -17.11 -6.93
C THR A 109 -7.96 -18.15 -7.86
N GLU A 110 -7.31 -18.44 -8.98
CA GLU A 110 -7.80 -19.43 -9.96
C GLU A 110 -7.28 -20.85 -9.70
N GLU A 111 -6.08 -21.01 -9.13
CA GLU A 111 -5.41 -22.30 -9.08
C GLU A 111 -4.98 -22.78 -7.69
N GLN A 112 -4.74 -21.88 -6.72
CA GLN A 112 -3.98 -22.25 -5.52
C GLN A 112 -4.69 -22.05 -4.18
N LEU A 113 -5.66 -21.14 -4.07
CA LEU A 113 -6.29 -20.80 -2.81
C LEU A 113 -7.73 -21.31 -2.71
N ASP A 114 -8.03 -21.99 -1.59
CA ASP A 114 -9.40 -22.32 -1.18
C ASP A 114 -10.00 -21.28 -0.22
N VAL A 115 -9.25 -20.20 0.08
CA VAL A 115 -9.65 -19.11 0.97
C VAL A 115 -9.61 -17.77 0.24
N PRO A 116 -10.38 -16.75 0.68
CA PRO A 116 -10.35 -15.42 0.08
C PRO A 116 -8.96 -14.79 0.09
N LEU A 117 -8.62 -14.05 -0.97
CA LEU A 117 -7.40 -13.26 -1.06
C LEU A 117 -7.67 -11.79 -0.74
N ILE A 118 -6.96 -11.24 0.23
CA ILE A 118 -6.96 -9.82 0.56
C ILE A 118 -5.83 -9.13 -0.20
N GLY A 119 -6.20 -8.29 -1.17
CA GLY A 119 -5.31 -7.34 -1.79
C GLY A 119 -5.17 -6.08 -0.94
N PHE A 120 -4.22 -5.21 -1.26
CA PHE A 120 -4.06 -3.97 -0.51
C PHE A 120 -3.32 -2.85 -1.24
N SER A 121 -3.43 -1.65 -0.70
CA SER A 121 -2.65 -0.47 -1.09
C SER A 121 -2.25 0.34 0.13
N GLY A 122 -1.16 1.10 0.04
CA GLY A 122 -0.89 2.19 0.97
C GLY A 122 -1.89 3.32 0.76
N ALA A 123 -2.27 4.01 1.83
CA ALA A 123 -3.08 5.22 1.77
C ALA A 123 -2.24 6.46 1.38
N PRO A 124 -2.85 7.50 0.81
CA PRO A 124 -2.14 8.68 0.34
C PRO A 124 -1.26 9.37 1.38
N PHE A 125 -1.71 9.54 2.63
CA PHE A 125 -0.90 10.17 3.66
C PHE A 125 0.36 9.37 3.98
N THR A 126 0.23 8.07 4.18
CA THR A 126 1.38 7.20 4.47
C THR A 126 2.37 7.17 3.29
N LEU A 127 1.88 7.05 2.05
CA LEU A 127 2.74 7.08 0.86
C LEU A 127 3.42 8.44 0.68
N ALA A 128 2.68 9.55 0.78
CA ALA A 128 3.22 10.90 0.72
C ALA A 128 4.30 11.13 1.79
N SER A 129 4.07 10.61 3.00
CA SER A 129 5.06 10.74 4.09
C SER A 129 6.37 10.04 3.75
N TYR A 130 6.35 8.83 3.19
CA TYR A 130 7.56 8.17 2.70
C TYR A 130 8.24 8.99 1.60
N MET A 131 7.46 9.50 0.64
CA MET A 131 7.97 10.26 -0.50
C MET A 131 8.60 11.59 -0.09
N ILE A 132 8.10 12.24 0.96
CA ILE A 132 8.60 13.54 1.44
C ILE A 132 9.73 13.38 2.47
N GLU A 133 9.59 12.44 3.42
CA GLU A 133 10.62 12.18 4.43
C GLU A 133 11.87 11.53 3.82
N GLY A 134 11.71 10.75 2.74
CA GLY A 134 12.78 9.97 2.11
C GLY A 134 12.97 8.60 2.74
N GLY A 135 12.11 8.21 3.69
CA GLY A 135 12.19 6.96 4.42
C GLY A 135 11.32 6.94 5.67
N PRO A 136 11.54 5.96 6.59
CA PRO A 136 10.81 5.89 7.85
C PRO A 136 11.03 7.15 8.70
N SER A 137 9.95 7.66 9.28
CA SER A 137 9.98 8.83 10.18
C SER A 137 9.18 8.55 11.45
N LYS A 138 9.60 9.17 12.56
CA LYS A 138 8.87 9.11 13.84
C LYS A 138 7.94 10.31 14.04
N ASN A 139 8.33 11.46 13.53
CA ASN A 139 7.69 12.74 13.85
C ASN A 139 7.05 13.41 12.63
N TYR A 140 7.35 12.96 11.41
CA TYR A 140 6.77 13.46 10.15
C TYR A 140 6.93 14.98 9.97
N HIS A 141 8.07 15.54 10.41
CA HIS A 141 8.29 16.99 10.41
C HIS A 141 8.30 17.58 9.00
N LYS A 142 8.98 16.91 8.05
CA LYS A 142 9.02 17.38 6.66
C LYS A 142 7.64 17.25 6.00
N THR A 143 6.93 16.15 6.26
CA THR A 143 5.58 15.93 5.74
C THR A 143 4.62 17.00 6.22
N LYS A 144 4.60 17.27 7.53
CA LYS A 144 3.75 18.32 8.10
C LYS A 144 4.14 19.71 7.61
N ALA A 145 5.44 20.02 7.54
CA ALA A 145 5.92 21.27 6.99
C ALA A 145 5.46 21.47 5.54
N PHE A 146 5.61 20.43 4.70
CA PHE A 146 5.17 20.48 3.31
C PHE A 146 3.65 20.67 3.20
N MET A 147 2.88 19.91 3.97
CA MET A 147 1.41 19.96 4.01
C MET A 147 0.89 21.37 4.35
N TYR A 148 1.52 22.05 5.33
CA TYR A 148 1.10 23.39 5.76
C TYR A 148 1.64 24.52 4.88
N SER A 149 2.88 24.41 4.41
CA SER A 149 3.57 25.51 3.71
C SER A 149 3.36 25.51 2.20
N GLN A 150 2.95 24.37 1.61
CA GLN A 150 2.78 24.19 0.18
C GLN A 150 1.41 23.56 -0.16
N PRO A 151 0.29 24.25 0.12
CA PRO A 151 -1.05 23.67 -0.01
C PRO A 151 -1.39 23.23 -1.43
N GLU A 152 -0.92 23.95 -2.45
CA GLU A 152 -1.13 23.59 -3.86
C GLU A 152 -0.39 22.29 -4.21
N ALA A 153 0.88 22.17 -3.81
CA ALA A 153 1.67 20.97 -4.03
C ALA A 153 1.09 19.76 -3.27
N TRP A 154 0.62 19.98 -2.04
CA TRP A 154 -0.04 18.95 -1.24
C TRP A 154 -1.33 18.47 -1.91
N SER A 155 -2.18 19.39 -2.35
CA SER A 155 -3.45 19.04 -3.03
C SER A 155 -3.18 18.23 -4.29
N LEU A 156 -2.22 18.64 -5.12
CA LEU A 156 -1.83 17.91 -6.31
C LEU A 156 -1.28 16.51 -5.98
N LEU A 157 -0.46 16.39 -4.92
CA LEU A 157 0.09 15.11 -4.47
C LEU A 157 -1.03 14.17 -4.02
N MET A 158 -2.00 14.65 -3.23
CA MET A 158 -3.15 13.88 -2.78
C MET A 158 -4.02 13.41 -3.96
N ASP A 159 -4.24 14.25 -4.96
CA ASP A 159 -4.99 13.88 -6.16
C ASP A 159 -4.30 12.80 -6.98
N LYS A 160 -2.99 12.93 -7.20
CA LYS A 160 -2.20 11.93 -7.94
C LYS A 160 -2.15 10.59 -7.19
N LEU A 161 -1.84 10.60 -5.89
CA LEU A 161 -1.82 9.40 -5.06
C LEU A 161 -3.20 8.77 -4.91
N GLY A 162 -4.25 9.56 -4.72
CA GLY A 162 -5.61 9.08 -4.67
C GLY A 162 -6.02 8.36 -5.96
N SER A 163 -5.70 8.94 -7.10
CA SER A 163 -5.96 8.33 -8.41
C SER A 163 -5.16 7.04 -8.61
N MET A 164 -3.89 7.01 -8.22
CA MET A 164 -3.06 5.81 -8.26
C MET A 164 -3.62 4.70 -7.35
N VAL A 165 -4.02 5.02 -6.12
CA VAL A 165 -4.60 4.04 -5.18
C VAL A 165 -5.89 3.44 -5.74
N ILE A 166 -6.77 4.26 -6.32
CA ILE A 166 -8.02 3.80 -6.96
C ILE A 166 -7.69 2.84 -8.10
N THR A 167 -6.83 3.24 -9.02
CA THR A 167 -6.44 2.42 -10.17
C THR A 167 -5.82 1.11 -9.72
N TYR A 168 -4.92 1.15 -8.75
CA TYR A 168 -4.22 -0.01 -8.21
C TYR A 168 -5.15 -0.97 -7.47
N ALA A 169 -6.08 -0.47 -6.66
CA ALA A 169 -7.05 -1.30 -5.97
C ALA A 169 -8.04 -1.95 -6.95
N LYS A 170 -8.57 -1.20 -7.92
CA LYS A 170 -9.46 -1.73 -8.96
C LYS A 170 -8.79 -2.82 -9.79
N SER A 171 -7.52 -2.67 -10.15
CA SER A 171 -6.80 -3.69 -10.90
C SER A 171 -6.62 -5.00 -10.11
N GLN A 172 -6.40 -4.91 -8.78
CA GLN A 172 -6.35 -6.08 -7.91
C GLN A 172 -7.71 -6.79 -7.80
N ILE A 173 -8.80 -6.01 -7.67
CA ILE A 173 -10.18 -6.55 -7.67
C ILE A 173 -10.47 -7.28 -8.98
N ASN A 174 -10.17 -6.66 -10.10
CA ASN A 174 -10.38 -7.24 -11.43
C ASN A 174 -9.54 -8.50 -11.67
N ALA A 175 -8.38 -8.61 -11.03
CA ALA A 175 -7.53 -9.79 -11.07
C ALA A 175 -8.01 -10.91 -10.12
N GLY A 176 -9.00 -10.67 -9.25
CA GLY A 176 -9.61 -11.69 -8.39
C GLY A 176 -9.48 -11.46 -6.87
N ALA A 177 -8.92 -10.34 -6.41
CA ALA A 177 -8.87 -10.05 -4.98
C ALA A 177 -10.28 -9.96 -4.38
N SER A 178 -10.51 -10.70 -3.28
CA SER A 178 -11.83 -10.83 -2.62
C SER A 178 -12.13 -9.67 -1.67
N ALA A 179 -11.13 -8.95 -1.22
CA ALA A 179 -11.23 -7.73 -0.40
C ALA A 179 -10.01 -6.86 -0.64
N ILE A 180 -10.13 -5.56 -0.37
CA ILE A 180 -9.01 -4.60 -0.43
C ILE A 180 -8.83 -3.93 0.92
N GLN A 181 -7.60 -3.96 1.44
CA GLN A 181 -7.21 -3.22 2.63
C GLN A 181 -6.40 -1.97 2.27
N ILE A 182 -6.79 -0.82 2.80
CA ILE A 182 -6.06 0.44 2.66
C ILE A 182 -5.26 0.67 3.94
N PHE A 183 -3.92 0.67 3.80
CA PHE A 183 -2.98 0.86 4.90
C PHE A 183 -2.60 2.32 5.09
N ASP A 184 -3.17 2.97 6.11
CA ASP A 184 -2.75 4.30 6.54
C ASP A 184 -1.99 4.23 7.88
N SER A 185 -0.86 3.54 7.84
CA SER A 185 -0.09 3.20 9.04
C SER A 185 0.39 4.42 9.83
N TRP A 186 0.51 5.57 9.19
CA TRP A 186 1.07 6.77 9.81
C TRP A 186 0.06 7.88 10.10
N VAL A 187 -1.20 7.70 9.71
CA VAL A 187 -2.26 8.72 9.86
C VAL A 187 -2.53 9.12 11.31
N GLY A 188 -2.24 8.24 12.26
CA GLY A 188 -2.34 8.53 13.69
C GLY A 188 -1.43 9.68 14.18
N ALA A 189 -0.46 10.12 13.35
CA ALA A 189 0.36 11.31 13.63
C ALA A 189 -0.38 12.64 13.42
N LEU A 190 -1.57 12.63 12.80
CA LEU A 190 -2.41 13.80 12.57
C LEU A 190 -3.45 13.97 13.68
N ASN A 191 -3.77 15.22 14.03
CA ASN A 191 -4.97 15.52 14.78
C ASN A 191 -6.22 15.44 13.88
N VAL A 192 -7.40 15.52 14.48
CA VAL A 192 -8.68 15.39 13.77
C VAL A 192 -8.89 16.50 12.74
N ASP A 193 -8.53 17.73 13.05
CA ASP A 193 -8.73 18.87 12.15
C ASP A 193 -7.82 18.79 10.93
N ASP A 194 -6.56 18.41 11.11
CA ASP A 194 -5.62 18.16 10.00
C ASP A 194 -6.12 17.01 9.12
N TYR A 195 -6.58 15.92 9.73
CA TYR A 195 -7.14 14.80 8.97
C TYR A 195 -8.33 15.26 8.13
N ARG A 196 -9.29 15.97 8.73
CA ARG A 196 -10.48 16.47 8.03
C ARG A 196 -10.13 17.38 6.85
N HIS A 197 -9.15 18.26 7.06
CA HIS A 197 -8.79 19.24 6.05
C HIS A 197 -7.93 18.67 4.92
N PHE A 198 -6.91 17.90 5.26
CA PHE A 198 -5.86 17.50 4.31
C PHE A 198 -6.00 16.08 3.75
N ILE A 199 -6.73 15.20 4.46
CA ILE A 199 -6.74 13.76 4.13
C ILE A 199 -8.15 13.23 3.84
N LYS A 200 -9.15 13.58 4.65
CA LYS A 200 -10.53 13.07 4.47
C LYS A 200 -11.08 13.26 3.05
N PRO A 201 -10.84 14.39 2.33
CA PRO A 201 -11.34 14.56 0.97
C PRO A 201 -10.82 13.50 -0.02
N VAL A 202 -9.54 13.19 0.01
CA VAL A 202 -8.96 12.16 -0.88
C VAL A 202 -9.39 10.76 -0.46
N MET A 203 -9.51 10.48 0.83
CA MET A 203 -9.98 9.18 1.32
C MET A 203 -11.45 8.94 0.93
N ASN A 204 -12.31 9.96 1.06
CA ASN A 204 -13.70 9.88 0.60
C ASN A 204 -13.79 9.59 -0.90
N LYS A 205 -12.96 10.25 -1.73
CA LYS A 205 -12.86 9.97 -3.17
C LYS A 205 -12.49 8.50 -3.42
N ILE A 206 -11.47 8.00 -2.72
CA ILE A 206 -11.02 6.60 -2.85
C ILE A 206 -12.14 5.63 -2.49
N PHE A 207 -12.73 5.76 -1.30
CA PHE A 207 -13.77 4.84 -0.85
C PHE A 207 -15.05 4.93 -1.70
N THR A 208 -15.44 6.13 -2.15
CA THR A 208 -16.56 6.32 -3.06
C THR A 208 -16.36 5.58 -4.37
N GLU A 209 -15.16 5.66 -4.95
CA GLU A 209 -14.84 4.96 -6.19
C GLU A 209 -14.73 3.45 -6.02
N LEU A 210 -14.13 2.98 -4.92
CA LEU A 210 -13.95 1.56 -4.68
C LEU A 210 -15.25 0.85 -4.23
N LYS A 211 -16.16 1.54 -3.54
CA LYS A 211 -17.49 1.00 -3.19
C LYS A 211 -18.31 0.57 -4.42
N LYS A 212 -18.02 1.14 -5.60
CA LYS A 212 -18.69 0.77 -6.87
C LYS A 212 -18.35 -0.65 -7.34
N GLU A 213 -17.23 -1.21 -6.88
CA GLU A 213 -16.76 -2.54 -7.26
C GLU A 213 -17.44 -3.68 -6.46
N ASN A 214 -18.30 -3.37 -5.49
CA ASN A 214 -18.98 -4.34 -4.60
C ASN A 214 -18.02 -5.30 -3.88
N THR A 215 -16.77 -4.90 -3.68
CA THR A 215 -15.74 -5.66 -2.97
C THR A 215 -15.57 -5.10 -1.57
N PRO A 216 -15.49 -5.93 -0.51
CA PRO A 216 -15.25 -5.47 0.85
C PRO A 216 -13.99 -4.63 0.97
N LEU A 217 -14.10 -3.50 1.68
CA LEU A 217 -13.00 -2.56 1.92
C LEU A 217 -12.67 -2.54 3.41
N ILE A 218 -11.38 -2.58 3.71
CA ILE A 218 -10.86 -2.57 5.07
C ILE A 218 -9.96 -1.35 5.23
N MET A 219 -10.22 -0.53 6.25
CA MET A 219 -9.34 0.57 6.63
C MET A 219 -8.44 0.15 7.78
N HIS A 220 -7.13 0.41 7.67
CA HIS A 220 -6.16 0.16 8.72
C HIS A 220 -5.37 1.42 9.06
N GLY A 221 -5.30 1.77 10.34
CA GLY A 221 -4.48 2.86 10.86
C GLY A 221 -3.84 2.50 12.19
N VAL A 222 -2.60 2.93 12.42
CA VAL A 222 -1.89 2.72 13.68
C VAL A 222 -1.97 3.98 14.54
N GLY A 223 -2.31 3.82 15.82
CA GLY A 223 -2.48 4.94 16.74
C GLY A 223 -3.57 5.93 16.35
N ALA A 224 -4.55 5.48 15.56
CA ALA A 224 -5.55 6.32 14.89
C ALA A 224 -6.95 6.22 15.51
N SER A 225 -7.09 5.74 16.76
CA SER A 225 -8.39 5.58 17.42
C SER A 225 -9.18 6.89 17.53
N HIS A 226 -8.51 8.04 17.65
CA HIS A 226 -9.13 9.36 17.67
C HIS A 226 -9.73 9.78 16.32
N LEU A 227 -9.36 9.11 15.22
CA LEU A 227 -9.90 9.32 13.88
C LEU A 227 -11.03 8.34 13.52
N ALA A 228 -11.35 7.38 14.39
CA ALA A 228 -12.30 6.31 14.06
C ALA A 228 -13.69 6.82 13.64
N LEU A 229 -14.15 7.93 14.22
CA LEU A 229 -15.42 8.53 13.85
C LEU A 229 -15.40 9.18 12.45
N GLU A 230 -14.23 9.56 11.97
CA GLU A 230 -14.06 10.16 10.64
C GLU A 230 -14.12 9.12 9.50
N TRP A 231 -14.03 7.84 9.85
CA TRP A 231 -14.04 6.73 8.89
C TRP A 231 -15.42 6.06 8.74
N ASN A 232 -16.41 6.47 9.54
CA ASN A 232 -17.75 5.87 9.55
C ASN A 232 -18.73 6.47 8.53
N ASP A 233 -18.33 7.45 7.73
CA ASP A 233 -19.20 8.17 6.78
C ASP A 233 -19.20 7.49 5.37
#